data_f3919377513d23f0e95d29f07ec1ebbd
#
_entry.id   f3919377513d23f0e95d29f07ec1ebbd
#
_cell.length_a   1.000
_cell.length_b   1.000
_cell.length_c   1.000
_cell.angle_alpha   90.00
_cell.angle_beta   90.00
_cell.angle_gamma   90.00
#
_symmetry.space_group_name_H-M   'P 1'
#
loop_
_entity.id
_entity.type
_entity.pdbx_description
1 polymer ?
#
loop_
_entity_poly.entity_id
_entity_poly.type
_entity_poly.pdbx_seq_one_letter_code
_entity_poly.pdbx_strand_id
1 'polypeptide(L)'
;MVDLETYTTKQMNKTKNKVIKCINEQDKEGLKKLFSKDAQKHIEDLDGKLDQLIGAFNGNKIKSAKGLSPAFEGSADAHPLHIYGKYHLTLNSEGKSILYISLCKNDDDPGKEGVFQIELRVFSREETPKDFNGSPYKDDYGIFIYTLQNYPKE
;
A
#
# COMPACT_ATOMS: atom_id res chain seq x y z
N MET A 1 19.20 16.34 14.71
CA MET A 1 19.10 14.95 14.20
C MET A 1 17.63 14.56 14.08
N VAL A 2 17.23 14.07 12.94
CA VAL A 2 15.84 13.63 12.73
C VAL A 2 15.69 12.22 13.31
N ASP A 3 14.73 12.05 14.20
CA ASP A 3 14.36 10.73 14.70
C ASP A 3 13.78 9.92 13.56
N LEU A 4 14.38 8.76 13.27
CA LEU A 4 14.00 7.92 12.13
C LEU A 4 12.56 7.42 12.24
N GLU A 5 12.13 7.07 13.45
CA GLU A 5 10.74 6.64 13.67
C GLU A 5 9.75 7.77 13.35
N THR A 6 10.04 8.98 13.81
CA THR A 6 9.21 10.15 13.51
C THR A 6 9.19 10.46 12.01
N TYR A 7 10.35 10.39 11.36
CA TYR A 7 10.46 10.63 9.93
C TYR A 7 9.64 9.62 9.12
N THR A 8 9.82 8.32 9.40
CA THR A 8 9.12 7.27 8.66
C THR A 8 7.62 7.33 8.89
N THR A 9 7.18 7.62 10.11
CA THR A 9 5.76 7.78 10.44
C THR A 9 5.15 8.94 9.65
N LYS A 10 5.85 10.07 9.60
CA LYS A 10 5.38 11.24 8.86
C LYS A 10 5.28 10.97 7.35
N GLN A 11 6.31 10.36 6.79
CA GLN A 11 6.31 10.04 5.36
C GLN A 11 5.20 9.06 5.00
N MET A 12 5.02 8.01 5.79
CA MET A 12 3.98 7.01 5.52
C MET A 12 2.58 7.60 5.72
N ASN A 13 2.35 8.40 6.77
CA ASN A 13 1.04 9.02 6.97
C ASN A 13 0.66 9.94 5.81
N LYS A 14 1.60 10.71 5.32
CA LYS A 14 1.38 11.57 4.16
C LYS A 14 1.00 10.74 2.93
N THR A 15 1.75 9.67 2.67
CA THR A 15 1.49 8.78 1.54
C THR A 15 0.16 8.04 1.69
N LYS A 16 -0.10 7.49 2.87
CA LYS A 16 -1.37 6.80 3.16
C LYS A 16 -2.56 7.71 2.90
N ASN A 17 -2.50 8.95 3.37
CA ASN A 17 -3.61 9.90 3.19
C ASN A 17 -3.86 10.19 1.71
N LYS A 18 -2.79 10.31 0.92
CA LYS A 18 -2.92 10.52 -0.53
C LYS A 18 -3.48 9.30 -1.24
N VAL A 19 -3.05 8.08 -0.85
CA VAL A 19 -3.57 6.84 -1.41
C VAL A 19 -5.08 6.74 -1.15
N ILE A 20 -5.50 6.97 0.10
CA ILE A 20 -6.92 6.90 0.48
C ILE A 20 -7.74 7.94 -0.28
N LYS A 21 -7.23 9.16 -0.38
CA LYS A 21 -7.92 10.23 -1.12
C LYS A 21 -8.12 9.84 -2.58
N CYS A 22 -7.08 9.32 -3.23
CA CYS A 22 -7.17 8.89 -4.63
C CYS A 22 -8.17 7.75 -4.81
N ILE A 23 -8.18 6.77 -3.90
CA ILE A 23 -9.15 5.68 -3.96
C ILE A 23 -10.57 6.21 -3.78
N ASN A 24 -10.79 7.07 -2.80
CA ASN A 24 -12.11 7.61 -2.51
C ASN A 24 -12.65 8.50 -3.63
N GLU A 25 -11.77 9.22 -4.32
CA GLU A 25 -12.13 10.07 -5.45
C GLU A 25 -12.09 9.32 -6.78
N GLN A 26 -11.71 8.05 -6.78
CA GLN A 26 -11.50 7.24 -7.98
C GLN A 26 -10.51 7.91 -8.95
N ASP A 27 -9.47 8.52 -8.39
CA ASP A 27 -8.45 9.25 -9.12
C ASP A 27 -7.29 8.32 -9.49
N LYS A 28 -7.45 7.61 -10.60
CA LYS A 28 -6.43 6.67 -11.08
C LYS A 28 -5.10 7.36 -11.37
N GLU A 29 -5.14 8.50 -12.04
CA GLU A 29 -3.91 9.21 -12.41
C GLU A 29 -3.16 9.74 -11.19
N GLY A 30 -3.90 10.24 -10.19
CA GLY A 30 -3.30 10.67 -8.93
C GLY A 30 -2.65 9.50 -8.20
N LEU A 31 -3.31 8.34 -8.16
CA LEU A 31 -2.78 7.15 -7.55
C LEU A 31 -1.52 6.65 -8.27
N LYS A 32 -1.53 6.67 -9.61
CA LYS A 32 -0.38 6.29 -10.43
C LYS A 32 0.85 7.16 -10.12
N LYS A 33 0.64 8.45 -9.95
CA LYS A 33 1.72 9.40 -9.65
C LYS A 33 2.38 9.16 -8.30
N LEU A 34 1.73 8.49 -7.38
CA LEU A 34 2.32 8.14 -6.08
C LEU A 34 3.36 7.03 -6.20
N PHE A 35 3.25 6.20 -7.23
CA PHE A 35 4.24 5.15 -7.49
C PHE A 35 5.53 5.76 -8.00
N SER A 36 6.67 5.18 -7.61
CA SER A 36 7.94 5.57 -8.18
C SER A 36 7.92 5.37 -9.68
N LYS A 37 8.71 6.16 -10.41
CA LYS A 37 8.83 6.00 -11.86
C LYS A 37 9.35 4.62 -12.24
N ASP A 38 10.26 4.07 -11.43
CA ASP A 38 10.80 2.73 -11.62
C ASP A 38 9.70 1.68 -11.49
N ALA A 39 8.86 1.78 -10.44
CA ALA A 39 7.72 0.88 -10.26
C ALA A 39 6.74 0.99 -11.42
N GLN A 40 6.47 2.21 -11.90
CA GLN A 40 5.56 2.42 -13.04
C GLN A 40 6.05 1.70 -14.30
N LYS A 41 7.36 1.59 -14.48
CA LYS A 41 7.93 0.88 -15.64
C LYS A 41 7.88 -0.63 -15.49
N HIS A 42 8.03 -1.12 -14.26
CA HIS A 42 8.19 -2.56 -14.00
C HIS A 42 6.90 -3.28 -13.64
N ILE A 43 5.86 -2.54 -13.21
CA ILE A 43 4.56 -3.17 -12.94
C ILE A 43 3.85 -3.42 -14.25
N GLU A 44 3.67 -4.71 -14.56
CA GLU A 44 2.96 -5.11 -15.77
C GLU A 44 1.48 -4.74 -15.67
N ASP A 45 0.94 -4.14 -16.73
CA ASP A 45 -0.45 -3.66 -16.82
C ASP A 45 -0.84 -2.80 -15.61
N LEU A 46 -0.04 -1.79 -15.33
CA LEU A 46 -0.27 -0.91 -14.19
C LEU A 46 -1.66 -0.27 -14.22
N ASP A 47 -2.08 0.25 -15.38
CA ASP A 47 -3.39 0.90 -15.50
C ASP A 47 -4.54 -0.07 -15.18
N GLY A 48 -4.48 -1.29 -15.67
CA GLY A 48 -5.48 -2.31 -15.37
C GLY A 48 -5.48 -2.68 -13.89
N LYS A 49 -4.31 -2.77 -13.27
CA LYS A 49 -4.21 -3.09 -11.84
C LYS A 49 -4.71 -1.95 -10.96
N LEU A 50 -4.48 -0.70 -11.37
CA LEU A 50 -5.04 0.45 -10.67
C LEU A 50 -6.56 0.47 -10.76
N ASP A 51 -7.12 0.13 -11.93
CA ASP A 51 -8.56 0.00 -12.10
C ASP A 51 -9.12 -1.09 -11.19
N GLN A 52 -8.42 -2.23 -11.07
CA GLN A 52 -8.83 -3.31 -10.18
C GLN A 52 -8.79 -2.87 -8.71
N LEU A 53 -7.75 -2.15 -8.32
CA LEU A 53 -7.61 -1.65 -6.95
C LEU A 53 -8.76 -0.72 -6.57
N ILE A 54 -9.05 0.27 -7.41
CA ILE A 54 -10.15 1.21 -7.20
C ILE A 54 -11.49 0.46 -7.24
N GLY A 55 -11.66 -0.43 -8.21
CA GLY A 55 -12.89 -1.20 -8.39
C GLY A 55 -13.19 -2.16 -7.25
N ALA A 56 -12.17 -2.62 -6.52
CA ALA A 56 -12.35 -3.53 -5.40
C ALA A 56 -13.18 -2.91 -4.26
N PHE A 57 -13.27 -1.60 -4.21
CA PHE A 57 -14.08 -0.90 -3.20
C PHE A 57 -15.53 -0.71 -3.63
N ASN A 58 -15.89 -0.99 -4.88
CA ASN A 58 -17.25 -0.90 -5.41
C ASN A 58 -17.92 0.46 -5.12
N GLY A 59 -17.16 1.54 -5.21
CA GLY A 59 -17.67 2.87 -4.90
C GLY A 59 -17.82 3.18 -3.41
N ASN A 60 -17.53 2.21 -2.53
CA ASN A 60 -17.50 2.43 -1.10
C ASN A 60 -16.30 3.28 -0.73
N LYS A 61 -16.54 4.34 0.04
CA LYS A 61 -15.44 5.17 0.51
C LYS A 61 -14.84 4.61 1.79
N ILE A 62 -13.53 4.76 1.90
CA ILE A 62 -12.80 4.43 3.12
C ILE A 62 -13.13 5.50 4.15
N LYS A 63 -13.75 5.07 5.26
CA LYS A 63 -14.14 5.95 6.36
C LYS A 63 -13.00 6.17 7.32
N SER A 64 -12.27 5.12 7.64
CA SER A 64 -11.10 5.21 8.53
C SER A 64 -10.06 4.16 8.16
N ALA A 65 -8.81 4.49 8.49
CA ALA A 65 -7.68 3.59 8.31
C ALA A 65 -6.86 3.64 9.60
N LYS A 66 -6.78 2.51 10.30
CA LYS A 66 -6.08 2.41 11.58
C LYS A 66 -4.91 1.45 11.45
N GLY A 67 -3.75 1.89 11.92
CA GLY A 67 -2.55 1.08 11.94
C GLY A 67 -1.61 1.52 13.03
N LEU A 68 -0.64 0.67 13.32
CA LEU A 68 0.48 1.00 14.20
C LEU A 68 1.50 1.84 13.42
N SER A 69 2.53 2.32 14.12
CA SER A 69 3.65 2.99 13.46
C SER A 69 4.21 2.08 12.37
N PRO A 70 4.61 2.64 11.21
CA PRO A 70 5.11 1.83 10.12
C PRO A 70 6.42 1.13 10.50
N ALA A 71 6.62 -0.06 9.95
CA ALA A 71 7.91 -0.72 9.99
C ALA A 71 8.83 -0.08 8.95
N PHE A 72 10.13 -0.20 9.13
CA PHE A 72 11.08 0.29 8.13
C PHE A 72 12.34 -0.56 8.12
N GLU A 73 13.03 -0.56 7.00
CA GLU A 73 14.32 -1.22 6.83
C GLU A 73 15.34 -0.16 6.41
N GLY A 74 16.41 -0.02 7.21
CA GLY A 74 17.45 0.94 6.99
C GLY A 74 17.79 1.68 8.27
N SER A 75 18.69 2.65 8.15
CA SER A 75 19.13 3.53 9.24
C SER A 75 18.94 4.99 8.82
N ALA A 76 19.31 5.92 9.69
CA ALA A 76 19.24 7.36 9.36
C ALA A 76 20.02 7.71 8.08
N ASP A 77 21.08 6.95 7.79
CA ASP A 77 21.89 7.14 6.60
C ASP A 77 21.58 6.12 5.50
N ALA A 78 20.44 5.40 5.63
CA ALA A 78 20.07 4.38 4.67
C ALA A 78 19.76 4.96 3.29
N HIS A 79 20.31 4.32 2.27
CA HIS A 79 20.09 4.63 0.87
C HIS A 79 19.95 3.28 0.12
N PRO A 80 18.75 2.77 -0.13
CA PRO A 80 17.44 3.34 0.15
C PRO A 80 16.90 3.06 1.56
N LEU A 81 15.84 3.77 1.92
CA LEU A 81 15.04 3.52 3.12
C LEU A 81 13.67 2.99 2.67
N HIS A 82 13.31 1.80 3.11
CA HIS A 82 12.01 1.20 2.80
C HIS A 82 11.09 1.33 4.02
N ILE A 83 9.87 1.79 3.79
CA ILE A 83 8.87 2.04 4.84
C ILE A 83 7.63 1.22 4.50
N TYR A 84 7.09 0.50 5.48
CA TYR A 84 5.96 -0.41 5.31
C TYR A 84 4.82 -0.04 6.23
N GLY A 85 3.66 0.29 5.67
CA GLY A 85 2.46 0.62 6.42
C GLY A 85 1.42 -0.48 6.29
N LYS A 86 0.70 -0.76 7.39
CA LYS A 86 -0.41 -1.71 7.43
C LYS A 86 -1.59 -1.04 8.10
N TYR A 87 -2.73 -1.03 7.43
CA TYR A 87 -3.93 -0.32 7.91
C TYR A 87 -5.16 -1.20 7.85
N HIS A 88 -5.91 -1.21 8.95
CA HIS A 88 -7.24 -1.82 8.99
C HIS A 88 -8.24 -0.76 8.55
N LEU A 89 -8.92 -1.03 7.44
CA LEU A 89 -9.86 -0.09 6.83
C LEU A 89 -11.28 -0.39 7.28
N THR A 90 -12.03 0.68 7.58
CA THR A 90 -13.47 0.63 7.76
C THR A 90 -14.09 1.43 6.62
N LEU A 91 -15.06 0.84 5.94
CA LEU A 91 -15.73 1.49 4.81
C LEU A 91 -17.04 2.14 5.27
N ASN A 92 -17.57 3.07 4.47
CA ASN A 92 -18.81 3.76 4.79
C ASN A 92 -20.02 2.83 4.87
N SER A 93 -20.13 1.88 3.93
CA SER A 93 -21.07 0.79 4.07
C SER A 93 -20.36 -0.39 4.71
N GLU A 94 -21.09 -1.44 5.05
CA GLU A 94 -20.50 -2.62 5.69
C GLU A 94 -19.30 -3.14 4.90
N GLY A 95 -18.24 -3.43 5.59
CA GLY A 95 -17.05 -4.00 4.98
C GLY A 95 -15.80 -3.53 5.67
N LYS A 96 -14.84 -4.43 5.75
CA LYS A 96 -13.53 -4.19 6.31
C LYS A 96 -12.49 -4.77 5.37
N SER A 97 -11.36 -4.11 5.30
CA SER A 97 -10.24 -4.53 4.45
C SER A 97 -8.94 -4.23 5.17
N ILE A 98 -7.87 -4.81 4.67
CA ILE A 98 -6.52 -4.53 5.17
C ILE A 98 -5.71 -4.00 3.99
N LEU A 99 -5.11 -2.84 4.18
CA LEU A 99 -4.30 -2.17 3.15
C LEU A 99 -2.85 -2.12 3.58
N TYR A 100 -1.97 -2.56 2.70
CA TYR A 100 -0.52 -2.47 2.89
C TYR A 100 0.05 -1.54 1.84
N ILE A 101 0.92 -0.62 2.28
CA ILE A 101 1.62 0.31 1.40
C ILE A 101 3.11 0.19 1.66
N SER A 102 3.89 -0.02 0.61
CA SER A 102 5.36 -0.04 0.68
C SER A 102 5.91 1.17 -0.07
N LEU A 103 6.78 1.91 0.61
CA LEU A 103 7.29 3.20 0.17
C LEU A 103 8.82 3.20 0.21
N CYS A 104 9.45 3.70 -0.84
CA CYS A 104 10.90 3.89 -0.89
C CYS A 104 11.23 5.37 -0.77
N LYS A 105 12.16 5.70 0.11
CA LYS A 105 12.68 7.04 0.32
C LYS A 105 14.21 7.01 0.36
N ASN A 106 14.80 8.16 0.20
CA ASN A 106 16.26 8.35 0.33
C ASN A 106 17.07 7.45 -0.61
N ASP A 107 16.53 7.18 -1.81
CA ASP A 107 17.30 6.45 -2.82
C ASP A 107 18.20 7.44 -3.59
N ASP A 108 19.41 6.99 -3.92
CA ASP A 108 20.33 7.79 -4.75
C ASP A 108 19.75 8.01 -6.15
N ASP A 109 18.88 7.10 -6.60
CA ASP A 109 18.13 7.25 -7.85
C ASP A 109 16.73 7.83 -7.53
N PRO A 110 16.47 9.11 -7.89
CA PRO A 110 15.15 9.72 -7.63
C PRO A 110 13.99 8.96 -8.28
N GLY A 111 14.26 8.23 -9.35
CA GLY A 111 13.25 7.43 -10.05
C GLY A 111 12.72 6.27 -9.21
N LYS A 112 13.44 5.87 -8.16
CA LYS A 112 13.02 4.80 -7.26
C LYS A 112 12.25 5.30 -6.03
N GLU A 113 12.22 6.62 -5.80
CA GLU A 113 11.46 7.17 -4.68
C GLU A 113 9.96 7.17 -4.96
N GLY A 114 9.19 6.69 -4.01
CA GLY A 114 7.74 6.62 -4.10
C GLY A 114 7.21 5.26 -3.67
N VAL A 115 5.90 5.08 -3.86
CA VAL A 115 5.24 3.81 -3.61
C VAL A 115 5.76 2.77 -4.60
N PHE A 116 6.05 1.56 -4.14
CA PHE A 116 6.47 0.48 -5.03
C PHE A 116 5.57 -0.75 -4.94
N GLN A 117 4.75 -0.86 -3.89
CA GLN A 117 3.81 -1.96 -3.76
C GLN A 117 2.58 -1.52 -2.97
N ILE A 118 1.41 -1.94 -3.43
CA ILE A 118 0.17 -1.87 -2.66
C ILE A 118 -0.44 -3.27 -2.63
N GLU A 119 -0.81 -3.72 -1.44
CA GLU A 119 -1.55 -4.97 -1.27
C GLU A 119 -2.87 -4.66 -0.58
N LEU A 120 -3.96 -5.14 -1.14
CA LEU A 120 -5.29 -5.01 -0.56
C LEU A 120 -5.84 -6.39 -0.27
N ARG A 121 -6.23 -6.62 0.99
CA ARG A 121 -6.98 -7.80 1.39
C ARG A 121 -8.42 -7.39 1.63
N VAL A 122 -9.32 -7.91 0.79
CA VAL A 122 -10.75 -7.56 0.83
C VAL A 122 -11.43 -8.46 1.87
N PHE A 123 -10.92 -8.42 3.11
CA PHE A 123 -11.46 -9.12 4.28
C PHE A 123 -10.80 -8.55 5.53
N SER A 124 -11.44 -8.77 6.67
CA SER A 124 -10.91 -8.33 7.96
C SER A 124 -9.88 -9.32 8.48
N ARG A 125 -9.20 -8.93 9.57
CA ARG A 125 -8.30 -9.83 10.28
C ARG A 125 -9.01 -11.11 10.72
N GLU A 126 -10.22 -10.96 11.26
CA GLU A 126 -11.01 -12.09 11.76
C GLU A 126 -11.48 -13.03 10.64
N GLU A 127 -11.70 -12.48 9.44
CA GLU A 127 -12.12 -13.24 8.28
C GLU A 127 -10.97 -13.91 7.54
N THR A 128 -9.73 -13.60 7.91
CA THR A 128 -8.55 -14.13 7.22
C THR A 128 -8.57 -15.66 7.22
N PRO A 129 -8.48 -16.30 6.04
CA PRO A 129 -8.46 -17.77 5.96
C PRO A 129 -7.27 -18.36 6.72
N LYS A 130 -7.50 -19.51 7.35
CA LYS A 130 -6.45 -20.18 8.15
C LYS A 130 -5.26 -20.62 7.30
N ASP A 131 -5.49 -20.92 6.03
CA ASP A 131 -4.45 -21.33 5.08
C ASP A 131 -3.84 -20.16 4.32
N PHE A 132 -4.12 -18.92 4.74
CA PHE A 132 -3.52 -17.75 4.12
C PHE A 132 -2.02 -17.71 4.40
N ASN A 133 -1.23 -17.65 3.32
CA ASN A 133 0.23 -17.74 3.38
C ASN A 133 0.92 -16.36 3.47
N GLY A 134 0.24 -15.34 3.95
CA GLY A 134 0.84 -14.00 3.98
C GLY A 134 1.14 -13.50 2.57
N SER A 135 1.94 -12.45 2.46
CA SER A 135 2.35 -11.95 1.16
C SER A 135 3.71 -12.56 0.79
N PRO A 136 3.79 -13.38 -0.27
CA PRO A 136 5.08 -13.88 -0.71
C PRO A 136 5.87 -12.84 -1.52
N TYR A 137 5.33 -11.65 -1.73
CA TYR A 137 5.87 -10.64 -2.64
C TYR A 137 6.38 -9.38 -1.92
N LYS A 138 6.89 -9.52 -0.69
CA LYS A 138 7.21 -8.40 0.20
C LYS A 138 7.96 -7.24 -0.45
N ASP A 139 8.97 -7.53 -1.25
CA ASP A 139 9.82 -6.50 -1.85
C ASP A 139 9.60 -6.35 -3.37
N ASP A 140 8.60 -7.03 -3.90
CA ASP A 140 8.31 -6.97 -5.33
C ASP A 140 7.51 -5.71 -5.68
N TYR A 141 7.77 -5.16 -6.84
CA TYR A 141 6.92 -4.11 -7.38
C TYR A 141 5.58 -4.72 -7.77
N GLY A 142 4.48 -4.08 -7.38
CA GLY A 142 3.18 -4.59 -7.80
C GLY A 142 2.00 -4.03 -7.04
N ILE A 143 0.84 -4.44 -7.51
CA ILE A 143 -0.45 -4.23 -6.86
C ILE A 143 -1.06 -5.62 -6.72
N PHE A 144 -1.31 -6.04 -5.49
CA PHE A 144 -1.82 -7.37 -5.17
C PHE A 144 -3.16 -7.24 -4.45
N ILE A 145 -4.20 -7.88 -5.00
CA ILE A 145 -5.55 -7.81 -4.43
C ILE A 145 -5.97 -9.24 -4.11
N TYR A 146 -6.26 -9.50 -2.83
CA TYR A 146 -6.68 -10.80 -2.35
C TYR A 146 -8.11 -10.73 -1.83
N THR A 147 -8.89 -11.73 -2.19
CA THR A 147 -10.27 -11.90 -1.72
C THR A 147 -10.39 -13.25 -1.03
N LEU A 148 -11.55 -13.53 -0.41
CA LEU A 148 -11.80 -14.84 0.19
C LEU A 148 -11.83 -15.96 -0.86
N GLN A 149 -12.01 -15.62 -2.14
CA GLN A 149 -12.03 -16.57 -3.26
C GLN A 149 -10.67 -16.70 -3.95
N ASN A 150 -9.78 -15.73 -3.76
CA ASN A 150 -8.49 -15.70 -4.45
C ASN A 150 -7.42 -15.09 -3.55
N TYR A 151 -6.63 -15.94 -2.92
CA TYR A 151 -5.54 -15.53 -2.02
C TYR A 151 -4.42 -16.57 -2.04
N PRO A 152 -3.19 -16.18 -1.64
CA PRO A 152 -2.08 -17.12 -1.54
C PRO A 152 -2.34 -18.15 -0.43
N LYS A 153 -2.19 -19.43 -0.75
CA LYS A 153 -2.41 -20.54 0.20
C LYS A 153 -1.11 -21.25 0.52
N GLU A 154 -1.04 -21.77 1.72
CA GLU A 154 0.06 -22.65 2.10
C GLU A 154 0.04 -23.95 1.31
#